data_30d901dc7ddd415f1aca0d9cb6e6d9fd
#
_entry.id   30d901dc7ddd415f1aca0d9cb6e6d9fd
#
_cell.length_a   1.000
_cell.length_b   1.000
_cell.length_c   1.000
_cell.angle_alpha   90.00
_cell.angle_beta   90.00
_cell.angle_gamma   90.00
#
_symmetry.space_group_name_H-M   'P 1'
#
loop_
_entity.id
_entity.type
_entity.pdbx_description
1 polymer ?
#
loop_
_entity_poly.entity_id
_entity_poly.type
_entity_poly.pdbx_seq_one_letter_code
_entity_poly.pdbx_strand_id
1 'polypeptide(L)'
;MVTTTEHQALLDECQQWRDNLRHSREELNGLRNRLYSAAAGKTDKEFLKEVEHYHNQFHIQSINIHDLKHSIKHHILEANHHPNFGHKIPHHQVEMQYRDLVHSLELLKTHFENFLANQ
;
A
#
# COMPACT_ATOMS: atom_id res chain seq x y z
N MET A 1 9.94 1.28 -29.27
CA MET A 1 11.14 1.91 -28.67
C MET A 1 10.72 3.04 -27.74
N VAL A 2 11.26 3.06 -26.52
CA VAL A 2 10.93 4.07 -25.51
C VAL A 2 11.89 5.23 -25.65
N THR A 3 11.35 6.47 -25.69
CA THR A 3 12.19 7.68 -25.76
C THR A 3 12.83 7.95 -24.37
N THR A 4 13.88 8.78 -24.35
CA THR A 4 14.51 9.19 -23.08
C THR A 4 13.50 9.89 -22.17
N THR A 5 12.63 10.75 -22.76
CA THR A 5 11.59 11.44 -22.00
C THR A 5 10.56 10.47 -21.42
N GLU A 6 10.12 9.49 -22.21
CA GLU A 6 9.18 8.47 -21.74
C GLU A 6 9.79 7.61 -20.63
N HIS A 7 11.07 7.24 -20.78
CA HIS A 7 11.80 6.48 -19.78
C HIS A 7 11.88 7.26 -18.45
N GLN A 8 12.22 8.54 -18.52
CA GLN A 8 12.30 9.38 -17.33
C GLN A 8 10.95 9.56 -16.67
N ALA A 9 9.88 9.74 -17.45
CA ALA A 9 8.52 9.84 -16.93
C ALA A 9 8.12 8.56 -16.17
N LEU A 10 8.47 7.40 -16.71
CA LEU A 10 8.22 6.11 -16.08
C LEU A 10 8.94 6.02 -14.72
N LEU A 11 10.21 6.41 -14.69
CA LEU A 11 11.00 6.38 -13.45
C LEU A 11 10.45 7.34 -12.40
N ASP A 12 10.01 8.53 -12.84
CA ASP A 12 9.43 9.53 -11.95
C ASP A 12 8.11 9.03 -11.34
N GLU A 13 7.26 8.39 -12.14
CA GLU A 13 6.02 7.79 -11.64
C GLU A 13 6.31 6.69 -10.62
N CYS A 14 7.26 5.80 -10.93
CA CYS A 14 7.66 4.72 -10.01
C CYS A 14 8.17 5.28 -8.69
N GLN A 15 8.97 6.34 -8.73
CA GLN A 15 9.46 6.96 -7.51
C GLN A 15 8.33 7.58 -6.70
N GLN A 16 7.37 8.21 -7.37
CA GLN A 16 6.19 8.77 -6.71
C GLN A 16 5.37 7.67 -6.02
N TRP A 17 5.17 6.54 -6.70
CA TRP A 17 4.44 5.41 -6.09
C TRP A 17 5.15 4.88 -4.86
N ARG A 18 6.48 4.76 -4.91
CA ARG A 18 7.28 4.30 -3.77
C ARG A 18 7.16 5.24 -2.58
N ASP A 19 7.22 6.55 -2.84
CA ASP A 19 7.08 7.56 -1.78
C ASP A 19 5.68 7.51 -1.17
N ASN A 20 4.65 7.38 -1.98
CA ASN A 20 3.27 7.28 -1.52
C ASN A 20 3.05 6.00 -0.69
N LEU A 21 3.65 4.87 -1.09
CA LEU A 21 3.56 3.63 -0.34
C LEU A 21 4.28 3.72 1.00
N ARG A 22 5.36 4.48 1.08
CA ARG A 22 6.04 4.75 2.34
C ARG A 22 5.12 5.51 3.29
N HIS A 23 4.44 6.54 2.80
CA HIS A 23 3.45 7.28 3.58
C HIS A 23 2.29 6.39 4.01
N SER A 24 1.81 5.54 3.12
CA SER A 24 0.75 4.58 3.44
C SER A 24 1.17 3.64 4.56
N ARG A 25 2.42 3.19 4.56
CA ARG A 25 2.96 2.33 5.62
C ARG A 25 2.99 3.06 6.96
N GLU A 26 3.44 4.31 6.97
CA GLU A 26 3.47 5.13 8.18
C GLU A 26 2.05 5.36 8.72
N GLU A 27 1.11 5.66 7.84
CA GLU A 27 -0.29 5.82 8.20
C GLU A 27 -0.88 4.52 8.77
N LEU A 28 -0.55 3.39 8.16
CA LEU A 28 -1.01 2.07 8.62
C LEU A 28 -0.48 1.78 10.03
N ASN A 29 0.78 2.12 10.31
CA ASN A 29 1.35 1.98 11.64
C ASN A 29 0.62 2.86 12.67
N GLY A 30 0.23 4.07 12.26
CA GLY A 30 -0.58 4.95 13.10
C GLY A 30 -1.96 4.35 13.42
N LEU A 31 -2.60 3.75 12.43
CA LEU A 31 -3.89 3.06 12.63
C LEU A 31 -3.74 1.88 13.57
N ARG A 32 -2.66 1.11 13.46
CA ARG A 32 -2.36 0.01 14.39
C ARG A 32 -2.23 0.50 15.82
N ASN A 33 -1.52 1.60 16.03
CA ASN A 33 -1.35 2.19 17.35
C ASN A 33 -2.70 2.62 17.93
N ARG A 34 -3.56 3.21 17.12
CA ARG A 34 -4.93 3.56 17.52
C ARG A 34 -5.75 2.33 17.90
N LEU A 35 -5.57 1.23 17.15
CA LEU A 35 -6.26 -0.03 17.44
C LEU A 35 -5.83 -0.59 18.79
N TYR A 36 -4.52 -0.61 19.07
CA TYR A 36 -4.00 -1.13 20.33
C TYR A 36 -4.44 -0.26 21.52
N SER A 37 -4.46 1.05 21.34
CA SER A 37 -4.95 1.98 22.37
C SER A 37 -6.43 1.74 22.66
N ALA A 38 -7.22 1.54 21.63
CA ALA A 38 -8.66 1.27 21.78
C ALA A 38 -8.93 -0.07 22.45
N ALA A 39 -8.06 -1.06 22.25
CA ALA A 39 -8.21 -2.40 22.80
C ALA A 39 -7.73 -2.50 24.26
N ALA A 40 -6.90 -1.56 24.71
CA ALA A 40 -6.30 -1.60 26.03
C ALA A 40 -7.38 -1.61 27.12
N GLY A 41 -7.32 -2.60 28.02
CA GLY A 41 -8.26 -2.74 29.13
C GLY A 41 -9.65 -3.21 28.76
N LYS A 42 -9.90 -3.54 27.52
CA LYS A 42 -11.22 -4.04 27.07
C LYS A 42 -11.33 -5.53 27.28
N THR A 43 -12.51 -5.98 27.70
CA THR A 43 -12.80 -7.40 27.97
C THR A 43 -14.01 -7.92 27.17
N ASP A 44 -14.74 -7.05 26.47
CA ASP A 44 -15.89 -7.44 25.67
C ASP A 44 -15.44 -8.32 24.50
N LYS A 45 -15.99 -9.53 24.42
CA LYS A 45 -15.59 -10.52 23.41
C LYS A 45 -15.89 -10.09 21.99
N GLU A 46 -17.04 -9.47 21.76
CA GLU A 46 -17.40 -9.00 20.41
C GLU A 46 -16.49 -7.87 19.95
N PHE A 47 -16.17 -6.95 20.84
CA PHE A 47 -15.22 -5.87 20.54
C PHE A 47 -13.83 -6.43 20.23
N LEU A 48 -13.33 -7.35 21.06
CA LEU A 48 -12.00 -7.94 20.87
C LEU A 48 -11.92 -8.77 19.60
N LYS A 49 -13.01 -9.37 19.17
CA LYS A 49 -13.08 -10.09 17.90
C LYS A 49 -12.89 -9.14 16.71
N GLU A 50 -13.51 -7.96 16.78
CA GLU A 50 -13.32 -6.94 15.76
C GLU A 50 -11.91 -6.37 15.79
N VAL A 51 -11.32 -6.20 16.98
CA VAL A 51 -9.93 -5.79 17.13
C VAL A 51 -9.00 -6.79 16.43
N GLU A 52 -9.22 -8.07 16.61
CA GLU A 52 -8.42 -9.11 15.95
C GLU A 52 -8.59 -9.05 14.44
N HIS A 53 -9.83 -8.82 13.96
CA HIS A 53 -10.10 -8.66 12.54
C HIS A 53 -9.28 -7.53 11.94
N TYR A 54 -9.28 -6.34 12.55
CA TYR A 54 -8.52 -5.20 12.06
C TYR A 54 -7.02 -5.40 12.19
N HIS A 55 -6.57 -6.05 13.27
CA HIS A 55 -5.16 -6.40 13.41
C HIS A 55 -4.68 -7.25 12.22
N ASN A 56 -5.47 -8.26 11.86
CA ASN A 56 -5.15 -9.14 10.74
C ASN A 56 -5.19 -8.38 9.41
N GLN A 57 -6.17 -7.50 9.21
CA GLN A 57 -6.27 -6.72 7.97
C GLN A 57 -5.10 -5.75 7.82
N PHE A 58 -4.68 -5.10 8.90
CA PHE A 58 -3.51 -4.22 8.87
C PHE A 58 -2.23 -5.01 8.56
N HIS A 59 -2.10 -6.20 9.12
CA HIS A 59 -0.95 -7.07 8.86
C HIS A 59 -0.89 -7.48 7.39
N ILE A 60 -2.00 -7.90 6.81
CA ILE A 60 -2.10 -8.27 5.39
C ILE A 60 -1.71 -7.09 4.51
N GLN A 61 -2.21 -5.90 4.81
CA GLN A 61 -1.89 -4.71 4.01
C GLN A 61 -0.42 -4.30 4.14
N SER A 62 0.21 -4.51 5.29
CA SER A 62 1.66 -4.29 5.46
C SER A 62 2.45 -5.18 4.51
N ILE A 63 2.05 -6.43 4.38
CA ILE A 63 2.69 -7.38 3.45
C ILE A 63 2.48 -6.92 2.01
N ASN A 64 1.25 -6.51 1.67
CA ASN A 64 0.93 -6.05 0.31
C ASN A 64 1.74 -4.81 -0.08
N ILE A 65 1.92 -3.86 0.84
CA ILE A 65 2.76 -2.68 0.62
C ILE A 65 4.21 -3.11 0.35
N HIS A 66 4.74 -4.00 1.18
CA HIS A 66 6.11 -4.50 1.03
C HIS A 66 6.30 -5.18 -0.32
N ASP A 67 5.39 -6.07 -0.69
CA ASP A 67 5.48 -6.82 -1.94
C ASP A 67 5.39 -5.90 -3.16
N LEU A 68 4.50 -4.91 -3.13
CA LEU A 68 4.36 -3.98 -4.24
C LEU A 68 5.59 -3.07 -4.37
N LYS A 69 6.17 -2.61 -3.25
CA LYS A 69 7.43 -1.85 -3.28
C LYS A 69 8.54 -2.66 -3.93
N HIS A 70 8.59 -3.95 -3.67
CA HIS A 70 9.54 -4.88 -4.30
C HIS A 70 9.29 -4.96 -5.81
N SER A 71 8.03 -5.10 -6.22
CA SER A 71 7.66 -5.17 -7.64
C SER A 71 8.03 -3.88 -8.37
N ILE A 72 7.80 -2.73 -7.76
CA ILE A 72 8.17 -1.44 -8.33
C ILE A 72 9.69 -1.34 -8.50
N LYS A 73 10.45 -1.74 -7.48
CA LYS A 73 11.91 -1.73 -7.54
C LYS A 73 12.42 -2.61 -8.66
N HIS A 74 11.85 -3.81 -8.81
CA HIS A 74 12.21 -4.73 -9.88
C HIS A 74 11.90 -4.12 -11.25
N HIS A 75 10.74 -3.49 -11.39
CA HIS A 75 10.34 -2.82 -12.63
C HIS A 75 11.31 -1.69 -13.01
N ILE A 76 11.75 -0.89 -12.02
CA ILE A 76 12.75 0.16 -12.25
C ILE A 76 14.06 -0.44 -12.75
N LEU A 77 14.52 -1.52 -12.12
CA LEU A 77 15.77 -2.18 -12.51
C LEU A 77 15.67 -2.74 -13.93
N GLU A 78 14.56 -3.37 -14.29
CA GLU A 78 14.34 -3.88 -15.63
C GLU A 78 14.30 -2.76 -16.66
N ALA A 79 13.62 -1.65 -16.35
CA ALA A 79 13.56 -0.50 -17.24
C ALA A 79 14.93 0.13 -17.47
N ASN A 80 15.77 0.20 -16.44
CA ASN A 80 17.14 0.73 -16.54
C ASN A 80 18.07 -0.18 -17.32
N HIS A 81 17.91 -1.50 -17.17
CA HIS A 81 18.77 -2.48 -17.86
C HIS A 81 18.35 -2.66 -19.33
N HIS A 82 17.08 -2.45 -19.65
CA HIS A 82 16.54 -2.68 -20.99
C HIS A 82 15.68 -1.51 -21.47
N PRO A 83 16.25 -0.29 -21.58
CA PRO A 83 15.46 0.92 -21.88
C PRO A 83 14.84 0.91 -23.26
N ASN A 84 15.33 0.06 -24.19
CA ASN A 84 14.85 0.01 -25.57
C ASN A 84 13.74 -1.01 -25.82
N PHE A 85 13.37 -1.82 -24.81
CA PHE A 85 12.41 -2.89 -25.00
C PHE A 85 10.95 -2.48 -24.80
N GLY A 86 10.69 -1.25 -24.42
CA GLY A 86 9.32 -0.79 -24.18
C GLY A 86 8.73 -1.40 -22.90
N HIS A 87 8.48 -0.56 -21.93
CA HIS A 87 7.98 -0.99 -20.62
C HIS A 87 6.53 -0.56 -20.37
N LYS A 88 5.80 -0.18 -21.44
CA LYS A 88 4.44 0.33 -21.30
C LYS A 88 3.49 -0.69 -20.67
N ILE A 89 3.53 -1.95 -21.14
CA ILE A 89 2.65 -2.99 -20.60
C ILE A 89 3.02 -3.36 -19.17
N PRO A 90 4.29 -3.69 -18.86
CA PRO A 90 4.68 -3.94 -17.47
C PRO A 90 4.42 -2.75 -16.55
N HIS A 91 4.66 -1.53 -17.02
CA HIS A 91 4.42 -0.32 -16.25
C HIS A 91 2.93 -0.16 -15.93
N HIS A 92 2.07 -0.39 -16.91
CA HIS A 92 0.62 -0.32 -16.73
C HIS A 92 0.14 -1.37 -15.71
N GLN A 93 0.69 -2.59 -15.77
CA GLN A 93 0.35 -3.65 -14.81
C GLN A 93 0.71 -3.25 -13.38
N VAL A 94 1.88 -2.67 -13.18
CA VAL A 94 2.31 -2.19 -11.85
C VAL A 94 1.44 -1.02 -11.39
N GLU A 95 1.10 -0.12 -12.31
CA GLU A 95 0.19 1.01 -12.02
C GLU A 95 -1.16 0.50 -11.50
N MET A 96 -1.73 -0.51 -12.16
CA MET A 96 -3.02 -1.07 -11.74
C MET A 96 -2.92 -1.72 -10.34
N GLN A 97 -1.83 -2.45 -10.07
CA GLN A 97 -1.59 -3.02 -8.75
C GLN A 97 -1.49 -1.92 -7.69
N TYR A 98 -0.80 -0.82 -8.00
CA TYR A 98 -0.67 0.32 -7.11
C TYR A 98 -2.03 0.97 -6.83
N ARG A 99 -2.83 1.24 -7.85
CA ARG A 99 -4.15 1.85 -7.70
C ARG A 99 -5.11 0.97 -6.88
N ASP A 100 -5.08 -0.34 -7.13
CA ASP A 100 -5.90 -1.31 -6.39
C ASP A 100 -5.53 -1.33 -4.92
N LEU A 101 -4.23 -1.32 -4.62
CA LEU A 101 -3.77 -1.32 -3.23
C LEU A 101 -4.14 -0.02 -2.51
N VAL A 102 -3.94 1.14 -3.15
CA VAL A 102 -4.32 2.44 -2.58
C VAL A 102 -5.81 2.47 -2.25
N HIS A 103 -6.64 1.98 -3.17
CA HIS A 103 -8.08 1.92 -2.96
C HIS A 103 -8.44 1.01 -1.77
N SER A 104 -7.82 -0.17 -1.68
CA SER A 104 -8.02 -1.10 -0.56
C SER A 104 -7.62 -0.49 0.77
N LEU A 105 -6.51 0.25 0.80
CA LEU A 105 -6.02 0.91 2.01
C LEU A 105 -6.99 2.00 2.47
N GLU A 106 -7.53 2.78 1.53
CA GLU A 106 -8.52 3.82 1.84
C GLU A 106 -9.81 3.22 2.40
N LEU A 107 -10.29 2.14 1.82
CA LEU A 107 -11.47 1.43 2.32
C LEU A 107 -11.25 0.90 3.73
N LEU A 108 -10.10 0.28 3.97
CA LEU A 108 -9.78 -0.26 5.29
C LEU A 108 -9.72 0.85 6.33
N LYS A 109 -9.09 1.97 6.00
CA LYS A 109 -9.01 3.13 6.89
C LYS A 109 -10.41 3.65 7.24
N THR A 110 -11.27 3.81 6.24
CA THR A 110 -12.63 4.30 6.44
C THR A 110 -13.43 3.35 7.33
N HIS A 111 -13.37 2.06 7.06
CA HIS A 111 -14.07 1.05 7.86
C HIS A 111 -13.58 1.05 9.30
N PHE A 112 -12.26 1.14 9.51
CA PHE A 112 -11.67 1.18 10.84
C PHE A 112 -12.08 2.43 11.61
N GLU A 113 -12.05 3.61 10.96
CA GLU A 113 -12.44 4.86 11.61
C GLU A 113 -13.92 4.83 12.00
N ASN A 114 -14.79 4.26 11.15
CA ASN A 114 -16.20 4.07 11.47
C ASN A 114 -16.38 3.10 12.64
N PHE A 115 -15.61 2.03 12.67
CA PHE A 115 -15.61 1.08 13.78
C PHE A 115 -15.28 1.78 15.11
N LEU A 116 -14.21 2.58 15.14
CA LEU A 116 -13.83 3.33 16.33
C LEU A 116 -14.87 4.36 16.74
N ALA A 117 -15.48 5.04 15.78
CA ALA A 117 -16.47 6.07 16.04
C ALA A 117 -17.76 5.49 16.65
N ASN A 118 -18.02 4.21 16.42
CA ASN A 118 -19.24 3.53 16.92
C ASN A 118 -19.01 2.76 18.22
N GLN A 119 -17.84 2.92 18.85
CA GLN A 119 -17.54 2.33 20.18
C GLN A 119 -17.71 3.34 21.35
#